data_64a24bf914a4a14f22bccebb30177093
#
_entry.id   64a24bf914a4a14f22bccebb30177093
#
_cell.length_a   1.000
_cell.length_b   1.000
_cell.length_c   1.000
_cell.angle_alpha   90.00
_cell.angle_beta   90.00
_cell.angle_gamma   90.00
#
_symmetry.space_group_name_H-M   'P 1'
#
loop_
_entity.id
_entity.type
_entity.pdbx_description
1 polymer ?
#
loop_
_entity_poly.entity_id
_entity_poly.type
_entity_poly.pdbx_seq_one_letter_code
_entity_poly.pdbx_strand_id
1 'polypeptide(L)'
;MNDVAIIDNGGANIASLRYALERLGATSRLTVDPDELRAARRVILPGVGAAADAMARLRALHLVDVVPQLTQPVLGICLGMPLLFASSEEGEDGTDTECLGLVSERVARFPARAGLPVPHMGWNQLRLVTPSPLFAGVREGDYVYFVHSYAAPLGPWTLAATDYGGEFSAAVRHGNFHGVQFHPERSAEPGARVLANFLELC
;
A
#
# COMPACT_ATOMS: atom_id res chain seq x y z
N MET A 1 19.63 -5.44 -12.73
CA MET A 1 19.17 -6.10 -11.48
C MET A 1 17.99 -5.33 -10.96
N ASN A 2 16.90 -6.01 -10.63
CA ASN A 2 15.71 -5.39 -10.02
C ASN A 2 15.99 -5.21 -8.52
N ASP A 3 16.59 -4.08 -8.15
CA ASP A 3 16.92 -3.74 -6.76
C ASP A 3 15.76 -2.98 -6.12
N VAL A 4 15.25 -3.53 -5.01
CA VAL A 4 14.10 -2.99 -4.27
C VAL A 4 14.53 -2.68 -2.84
N ALA A 5 14.41 -1.43 -2.42
CA ALA A 5 14.52 -1.08 -1.02
C ALA A 5 13.14 -1.23 -0.34
N ILE A 6 13.11 -1.92 0.78
CA ILE A 6 11.91 -2.07 1.62
C ILE A 6 12.16 -1.23 2.87
N ILE A 7 11.28 -0.26 3.13
CA ILE A 7 11.38 0.56 4.34
C ILE A 7 11.08 -0.31 5.56
N ASP A 8 12.05 -0.41 6.46
CA ASP A 8 11.89 -1.12 7.74
C ASP A 8 11.20 -0.22 8.77
N ASN A 9 9.89 -0.16 8.71
CA ASN A 9 9.07 0.56 9.70
C ASN A 9 8.60 -0.34 10.86
N GLY A 10 9.21 -1.53 11.03
CA GLY A 10 9.11 -2.34 12.24
C GLY A 10 7.80 -3.09 12.46
N GLY A 11 7.06 -3.49 11.45
CA GLY A 11 5.77 -4.13 11.71
C GLY A 11 5.20 -5.05 10.65
N ALA A 12 5.84 -5.20 9.51
CA ALA A 12 5.28 -5.95 8.40
C ALA A 12 5.71 -7.43 8.39
N ASN A 13 4.91 -8.29 7.76
CA ASN A 13 5.36 -9.63 7.38
C ASN A 13 6.33 -9.55 6.19
N ILE A 14 7.51 -8.99 6.44
CA ILE A 14 8.54 -8.71 5.45
C ILE A 14 9.02 -9.98 4.75
N ALA A 15 9.08 -11.11 5.47
CA ALA A 15 9.58 -12.36 4.90
C ALA A 15 8.74 -12.82 3.70
N SER A 16 7.41 -12.81 3.82
CA SER A 16 6.52 -13.20 2.72
C SER A 16 6.67 -12.29 1.50
N LEU A 17 6.81 -10.98 1.72
CA LEU A 17 7.06 -10.02 0.65
C LEU A 17 8.41 -10.28 -0.04
N ARG A 18 9.48 -10.47 0.72
CA ARG A 18 10.81 -10.79 0.18
C ARG A 18 10.80 -12.07 -0.65
N TYR A 19 10.19 -13.14 -0.14
CA TYR A 19 10.05 -14.40 -0.92
C TYR A 19 9.22 -14.20 -2.20
N ALA A 20 8.19 -13.35 -2.18
CA ALA A 20 7.44 -13.03 -3.39
C ALA A 20 8.31 -12.31 -4.42
N LEU A 21 9.12 -11.33 -3.99
CA LEU A 21 10.06 -10.60 -4.86
C LEU A 21 11.17 -11.52 -5.40
N GLU A 22 11.72 -12.40 -4.56
CA GLU A 22 12.74 -13.39 -4.98
C GLU A 22 12.21 -14.33 -6.07
N ARG A 23 10.97 -14.82 -5.93
CA ARG A 23 10.34 -15.66 -6.98
C ARG A 23 10.18 -14.94 -8.32
N LEU A 24 10.13 -13.60 -8.30
CA LEU A 24 10.08 -12.74 -9.49
C LEU A 24 11.48 -12.32 -9.96
N GLY A 25 12.55 -12.87 -9.36
CA GLY A 25 13.94 -12.58 -9.73
C GLY A 25 14.43 -11.20 -9.26
N ALA A 26 13.75 -10.57 -8.30
CA ALA A 26 14.18 -9.31 -7.71
C ALA A 26 15.02 -9.53 -6.46
N THR A 27 16.04 -8.70 -6.27
CA THR A 27 16.76 -8.58 -5.00
C THR A 27 16.11 -7.51 -4.14
N SER A 28 15.97 -7.76 -2.85
CA SER A 28 15.41 -6.77 -1.92
C SER A 28 16.25 -6.63 -0.67
N ARG A 29 16.34 -5.40 -0.17
CA ARG A 29 16.98 -5.10 1.12
C ARG A 29 16.05 -4.29 2.01
N LEU A 30 16.13 -4.57 3.30
CA LEU A 30 15.51 -3.73 4.35
C LEU A 30 16.45 -2.58 4.67
N THR A 31 15.92 -1.37 4.73
CA THR A 31 16.71 -0.21 5.10
C THR A 31 15.84 0.89 5.70
N VAL A 32 16.47 1.72 6.53
CA VAL A 32 15.95 3.00 7.02
C VAL A 32 16.85 4.15 6.61
N ASP A 33 17.94 3.87 5.88
CA ASP A 33 18.90 4.87 5.44
C ASP A 33 18.31 5.67 4.26
N PRO A 34 18.18 7.01 4.40
CA PRO A 34 17.65 7.86 3.33
C PRO A 34 18.44 7.79 2.02
N ASP A 35 19.76 7.62 2.07
CA ASP A 35 20.59 7.59 0.89
C ASP A 35 20.45 6.27 0.14
N GLU A 36 20.33 5.15 0.88
CA GLU A 36 19.97 3.87 0.28
C GLU A 36 18.57 3.88 -0.36
N LEU A 37 17.60 4.55 0.29
CA LEU A 37 16.25 4.72 -0.27
C LEU A 37 16.29 5.53 -1.57
N ARG A 38 17.02 6.66 -1.61
CA ARG A 38 17.16 7.49 -2.82
C ARG A 38 17.90 6.77 -3.95
N ALA A 39 18.87 5.93 -3.61
CA ALA A 39 19.67 5.19 -4.59
C ALA A 39 18.95 3.96 -5.16
N ALA A 40 17.92 3.45 -4.50
CA ALA A 40 17.19 2.29 -4.93
C ALA A 40 16.38 2.56 -6.21
N ARG A 41 16.28 1.58 -7.09
CA ARG A 41 15.45 1.70 -8.30
C ARG A 41 13.95 1.74 -8.00
N ARG A 42 13.54 1.08 -6.92
CA ARG A 42 12.15 1.02 -6.44
C ARG A 42 12.13 0.95 -4.94
N VAL A 43 11.10 1.52 -4.35
CA VAL A 43 10.91 1.49 -2.90
C VAL A 43 9.56 0.87 -2.58
N ILE A 44 9.52 0.01 -1.57
CA ILE A 44 8.26 -0.48 -1.00
C ILE A 44 8.12 0.08 0.41
N LEU A 45 6.97 0.67 0.69
CA LEU A 45 6.51 1.06 2.02
C LEU A 45 5.49 0.03 2.49
N PRO A 46 5.92 -1.05 3.17
CA PRO A 46 5.00 -2.00 3.75
C PRO A 46 4.45 -1.47 5.05
N GLY A 47 3.35 -2.02 5.53
CA GLY A 47 2.86 -1.68 6.86
C GLY A 47 1.82 -2.68 7.37
N VAL A 48 1.86 -2.91 8.68
CA VAL A 48 0.81 -3.60 9.45
C VAL A 48 0.68 -2.89 10.79
N GLY A 49 -0.46 -3.06 11.47
CA GLY A 49 -0.76 -2.38 12.72
C GLY A 49 -1.49 -1.06 12.49
N ALA A 50 -1.30 -0.09 13.37
CA ALA A 50 -1.98 1.19 13.34
C ALA A 50 -1.20 2.28 12.58
N ALA A 51 -1.92 3.19 11.92
CA ALA A 51 -1.32 4.32 11.22
C ALA A 51 -0.53 5.23 12.15
N ALA A 52 -1.02 5.45 13.37
CA ALA A 52 -0.35 6.26 14.40
C ALA A 52 1.04 5.71 14.71
N ASP A 53 1.16 4.40 14.97
CA ASP A 53 2.44 3.75 15.26
C ASP A 53 3.39 3.82 14.07
N ALA A 54 2.89 3.57 12.86
CA ALA A 54 3.70 3.62 11.64
C ALA A 54 4.23 5.03 11.39
N MET A 55 3.40 6.06 11.53
CA MET A 55 3.83 7.44 11.39
C MET A 55 4.78 7.89 12.49
N ALA A 56 4.57 7.45 13.74
CA ALA A 56 5.51 7.72 14.83
C ALA A 56 6.91 7.15 14.53
N ARG A 57 6.98 5.92 13.99
CA ARG A 57 8.25 5.30 13.57
C ARG A 57 8.90 6.04 12.40
N LEU A 58 8.13 6.41 11.37
CA LEU A 58 8.66 7.19 10.25
C LEU A 58 9.22 8.55 10.72
N ARG A 59 8.57 9.21 11.69
CA ARG A 59 9.09 10.45 12.31
C ARG A 59 10.37 10.20 13.08
N ALA A 60 10.42 9.16 13.91
CA ALA A 60 11.61 8.79 14.68
C ALA A 60 12.81 8.44 13.79
N LEU A 61 12.57 7.91 12.60
CA LEU A 61 13.56 7.58 11.58
C LEU A 61 13.88 8.75 10.64
N HIS A 62 13.27 9.92 10.82
CA HIS A 62 13.37 11.09 9.94
C HIS A 62 13.01 10.80 8.47
N LEU A 63 12.08 9.85 8.23
CA LEU A 63 11.67 9.43 6.90
C LEU A 63 10.42 10.15 6.39
N VAL A 64 9.70 10.87 7.24
CA VAL A 64 8.47 11.60 6.85
C VAL A 64 8.74 12.62 5.75
N ASP A 65 9.86 13.33 5.81
CA ASP A 65 10.25 14.30 4.79
C ASP A 65 11.00 13.66 3.62
N VAL A 66 11.55 12.46 3.80
CA VAL A 66 12.33 11.75 2.77
C VAL A 66 11.43 11.01 1.79
N VAL A 67 10.46 10.25 2.31
CA VAL A 67 9.59 9.40 1.47
C VAL A 67 8.84 10.21 0.41
N PRO A 68 8.21 11.37 0.72
CA PRO A 68 7.52 12.16 -0.30
C PRO A 68 8.40 12.74 -1.40
N GLN A 69 9.72 12.84 -1.15
CA GLN A 69 10.71 13.38 -2.11
C GLN A 69 11.30 12.31 -3.04
N LEU A 70 10.96 11.04 -2.85
CA LEU A 70 11.43 9.95 -3.71
C LEU A 70 10.88 10.13 -5.13
N THR A 71 11.73 9.98 -6.14
CA THR A 71 11.38 10.20 -7.56
C THR A 71 11.18 8.90 -8.34
N GLN A 72 11.74 7.79 -7.85
CA GLN A 72 11.53 6.46 -8.41
C GLN A 72 10.17 5.88 -7.98
N PRO A 73 9.69 4.80 -8.62
CA PRO A 73 8.44 4.15 -8.22
C PRO A 73 8.44 3.71 -6.74
N VAL A 74 7.39 4.09 -6.02
CA VAL A 74 7.14 3.71 -4.63
C VAL A 74 5.82 2.94 -4.56
N LEU A 75 5.79 1.82 -3.83
CA LEU A 75 4.58 1.01 -3.61
C LEU A 75 4.26 0.91 -2.12
N GLY A 76 3.17 1.55 -1.70
CA GLY A 76 2.55 1.33 -0.39
C GLY A 76 1.73 0.04 -0.38
N ILE A 77 1.99 -0.87 0.56
CA ILE A 77 1.27 -2.15 0.70
C ILE A 77 0.51 -2.18 2.02
N CYS A 78 -0.77 -2.53 1.95
CA CYS A 78 -1.71 -2.60 3.07
C CYS A 78 -1.72 -1.27 3.84
N LEU A 79 -1.22 -1.20 5.07
CA LEU A 79 -1.09 0.06 5.81
C LEU A 79 -0.23 1.10 5.07
N GLY A 80 0.77 0.67 4.29
CA GLY A 80 1.58 1.60 3.50
C GLY A 80 0.79 2.42 2.48
N MET A 81 -0.36 1.94 2.00
CA MET A 81 -1.23 2.71 1.10
C MET A 81 -1.95 3.86 1.83
N PRO A 82 -2.68 3.65 2.95
CA PRO A 82 -3.25 4.73 3.76
C PRO A 82 -2.24 5.81 4.16
N LEU A 83 -0.99 5.45 4.43
CA LEU A 83 0.03 6.44 4.79
C LEU A 83 0.35 7.43 3.67
N LEU A 84 -0.01 7.15 2.41
CA LEU A 84 0.15 8.11 1.30
C LEU A 84 -0.88 9.26 1.35
N PHE A 85 -1.95 9.13 2.12
CA PHE A 85 -3.02 10.12 2.24
C PHE A 85 -2.66 11.24 3.22
N ALA A 86 -3.52 12.26 3.31
CA ALA A 86 -3.32 13.37 4.24
C ALA A 86 -3.48 12.91 5.69
N SER A 87 -4.50 12.09 5.95
CA SER A 87 -4.75 11.57 7.30
C SER A 87 -5.50 10.24 7.30
N SER A 88 -5.49 9.58 8.44
CA SER A 88 -6.26 8.36 8.72
C SER A 88 -7.01 8.51 10.04
N GLU A 89 -8.27 8.03 10.09
CA GLU A 89 -9.03 7.88 11.35
C GLU A 89 -8.39 6.90 12.34
N GLU A 90 -7.38 6.17 11.91
CA GLU A 90 -6.64 5.21 12.73
C GLU A 90 -5.62 5.93 13.63
N GLY A 91 -6.13 6.72 14.55
CA GLY A 91 -5.35 7.47 15.53
C GLY A 91 -5.61 7.03 16.96
N GLU A 92 -4.83 7.56 17.89
CA GLU A 92 -5.03 7.40 19.32
C GLU A 92 -6.21 8.30 19.77
N ASP A 93 -6.96 7.83 20.77
CA ASP A 93 -8.06 8.56 21.42
C ASP A 93 -9.10 9.17 20.47
N GLY A 94 -9.32 8.54 19.29
CA GLY A 94 -10.31 8.98 18.32
C GLY A 94 -9.90 10.24 17.53
N THR A 95 -8.64 10.63 17.61
CA THR A 95 -8.07 11.70 16.75
C THR A 95 -7.53 11.11 15.45
N ASP A 96 -7.52 11.92 14.39
CA ASP A 96 -6.90 11.52 13.13
C ASP A 96 -5.38 11.50 13.24
N THR A 97 -4.77 10.49 12.64
CA THR A 97 -3.33 10.45 12.42
C THR A 97 -2.98 11.22 11.15
N GLU A 98 -2.15 12.25 11.27
CA GLU A 98 -1.53 12.91 10.13
C GLU A 98 -0.53 11.96 9.45
N CYS A 99 -0.67 11.78 8.12
CA CYS A 99 0.11 10.88 7.29
C CYS A 99 1.07 11.66 6.36
N LEU A 100 1.49 11.06 5.24
CA LEU A 100 2.49 11.65 4.33
C LEU A 100 1.95 12.76 3.42
N GLY A 101 0.64 12.93 3.30
CA GLY A 101 0.01 14.06 2.62
C GLY A 101 0.16 14.10 1.09
N LEU A 102 0.52 12.98 0.45
CA LEU A 102 0.65 12.91 -1.01
C LEU A 102 -0.71 12.98 -1.72
N VAL A 103 -1.73 12.37 -1.14
CA VAL A 103 -3.13 12.47 -1.57
C VAL A 103 -3.90 13.30 -0.55
N SER A 104 -4.54 14.41 -0.98
CA SER A 104 -5.21 15.38 -0.11
C SER A 104 -6.58 14.88 0.39
N GLU A 105 -6.64 13.64 0.88
CA GLU A 105 -7.87 13.02 1.37
C GLU A 105 -7.61 12.25 2.66
N ARG A 106 -8.71 11.89 3.32
CA ARG A 106 -8.75 11.17 4.59
C ARG A 106 -9.14 9.72 4.39
N VAL A 107 -8.43 8.82 5.03
CA VAL A 107 -8.80 7.40 5.12
C VAL A 107 -9.71 7.20 6.32
N ALA A 108 -10.88 6.58 6.11
CA ALA A 108 -11.90 6.43 7.13
C ALA A 108 -12.11 4.98 7.54
N ARG A 109 -12.60 4.77 8.76
CA ARG A 109 -12.98 3.45 9.25
C ARG A 109 -14.25 2.95 8.54
N PHE A 110 -14.32 1.65 8.24
CA PHE A 110 -15.57 1.06 7.79
C PHE A 110 -16.68 1.28 8.79
N PRO A 111 -17.87 1.72 8.36
CA PRO A 111 -19.02 1.84 9.23
C PRO A 111 -19.45 0.47 9.71
N ALA A 112 -19.81 0.36 11.00
CA ALA A 112 -20.38 -0.86 11.54
C ALA A 112 -21.72 -1.18 10.84
N ARG A 113 -21.83 -2.36 10.26
CA ARG A 113 -23.05 -2.85 9.59
C ARG A 113 -23.32 -4.29 9.98
N ALA A 114 -24.60 -4.64 10.17
CA ALA A 114 -25.00 -6.02 10.44
C ALA A 114 -24.60 -6.93 9.27
N GLY A 115 -23.92 -8.02 9.56
CA GLY A 115 -23.46 -8.99 8.56
C GLY A 115 -22.15 -8.63 7.84
N LEU A 116 -21.55 -7.48 8.15
CA LEU A 116 -20.26 -7.06 7.61
C LEU A 116 -19.27 -6.82 8.78
N PRO A 117 -18.48 -7.82 9.15
CA PRO A 117 -17.51 -7.67 10.23
C PRO A 117 -16.37 -6.70 9.86
N VAL A 118 -15.89 -5.95 10.85
CA VAL A 118 -14.67 -5.14 10.73
C VAL A 118 -13.63 -5.77 11.65
N PRO A 119 -12.45 -6.10 11.16
CA PRO A 119 -11.87 -5.79 9.84
C PRO A 119 -12.52 -6.55 8.66
N HIS A 120 -12.46 -5.94 7.45
CA HIS A 120 -12.60 -6.65 6.19
C HIS A 120 -11.43 -7.62 6.07
N MET A 121 -11.70 -8.90 6.22
CA MET A 121 -10.68 -9.96 6.19
C MET A 121 -11.11 -11.07 5.24
N GLY A 122 -10.31 -11.30 4.21
CA GLY A 122 -10.54 -12.37 3.24
C GLY A 122 -10.28 -11.96 1.79
N TRP A 123 -10.77 -12.80 0.89
CA TRP A 123 -10.66 -12.59 -0.54
C TRP A 123 -11.85 -11.77 -1.04
N ASN A 124 -11.55 -10.76 -1.88
CA ASN A 124 -12.58 -9.96 -2.51
C ASN A 124 -12.13 -9.56 -3.92
N GLN A 125 -13.10 -9.18 -4.75
CA GLN A 125 -12.89 -8.92 -6.17
C GLN A 125 -12.40 -7.50 -6.41
N LEU A 126 -11.52 -7.37 -7.41
CA LEU A 126 -11.11 -6.07 -7.94
C LEU A 126 -12.04 -5.64 -9.08
N ARG A 127 -12.45 -4.38 -9.04
CA ARG A 127 -13.03 -3.63 -10.14
C ARG A 127 -11.97 -2.64 -10.66
N LEU A 128 -11.54 -2.80 -11.90
CA LEU A 128 -10.55 -1.91 -12.50
C LEU A 128 -11.20 -0.57 -12.88
N VAL A 129 -10.67 0.53 -12.39
CA VAL A 129 -11.26 1.88 -12.55
C VAL A 129 -10.51 2.70 -13.59
N THR A 130 -9.19 2.79 -13.41
CA THR A 130 -8.32 3.57 -14.29
C THR A 130 -7.24 2.67 -14.87
N PRO A 131 -7.07 2.65 -16.20
CA PRO A 131 -5.99 1.89 -16.83
C PRO A 131 -4.63 2.26 -16.23
N SER A 132 -3.85 1.25 -15.85
CA SER A 132 -2.53 1.45 -15.26
C SER A 132 -1.60 0.29 -15.61
N PRO A 133 -0.32 0.57 -15.90
CA PRO A 133 0.68 -0.48 -16.08
C PRO A 133 0.79 -1.41 -14.86
N LEU A 134 0.51 -0.92 -13.63
CA LEU A 134 0.51 -1.74 -12.41
C LEU A 134 -0.47 -2.91 -12.49
N PHE A 135 -1.57 -2.78 -13.24
CA PHE A 135 -2.61 -3.80 -13.41
C PHE A 135 -2.58 -4.48 -14.78
N ALA A 136 -1.47 -4.36 -15.53
CA ALA A 136 -1.34 -5.06 -16.81
C ALA A 136 -1.45 -6.58 -16.62
N GLY A 137 -2.43 -7.21 -17.32
CA GLY A 137 -2.70 -8.64 -17.22
C GLY A 137 -3.51 -9.09 -15.99
N VAL A 138 -3.90 -8.18 -15.11
CA VAL A 138 -4.91 -8.42 -14.08
C VAL A 138 -6.29 -8.20 -14.71
N ARG A 139 -7.26 -9.05 -14.40
CA ARG A 139 -8.59 -9.03 -15.01
C ARG A 139 -9.62 -8.42 -14.06
N GLU A 140 -10.64 -7.84 -14.63
CA GLU A 140 -11.87 -7.47 -13.90
C GLU A 140 -12.41 -8.68 -13.13
N GLY A 141 -12.69 -8.52 -11.84
CA GLY A 141 -13.20 -9.58 -10.98
C GLY A 141 -12.14 -10.54 -10.40
N ASP A 142 -10.85 -10.35 -10.69
CA ASP A 142 -9.80 -11.15 -10.04
C ASP A 142 -9.85 -10.93 -8.52
N TYR A 143 -9.65 -12.02 -7.76
CA TYR A 143 -9.67 -11.99 -6.30
C TYR A 143 -8.30 -11.68 -5.72
N VAL A 144 -8.28 -10.81 -4.70
CA VAL A 144 -7.10 -10.47 -3.90
C VAL A 144 -7.42 -10.53 -2.41
N TYR A 145 -6.41 -10.66 -1.56
CA TYR A 145 -6.57 -10.86 -0.12
C TYR A 145 -6.44 -9.54 0.65
N PHE A 146 -7.48 -9.22 1.41
CA PHE A 146 -7.57 -8.05 2.26
C PHE A 146 -7.52 -8.41 3.76
N VAL A 147 -6.98 -7.51 4.55
CA VAL A 147 -7.12 -7.48 6.01
C VAL A 147 -6.94 -6.04 6.49
N HIS A 148 -8.04 -5.29 6.62
CA HIS A 148 -8.00 -3.88 7.04
C HIS A 148 -9.34 -3.42 7.64
N SER A 149 -9.28 -2.39 8.50
CA SER A 149 -10.46 -1.78 9.12
C SER A 149 -10.77 -0.38 8.58
N TYR A 150 -9.81 0.21 7.85
CA TYR A 150 -9.87 1.55 7.30
C TYR A 150 -9.72 1.51 5.79
N ALA A 151 -10.41 2.38 5.08
CA ALA A 151 -10.46 2.38 3.63
C ALA A 151 -10.36 3.79 3.06
N ALA A 152 -9.59 3.93 1.98
CA ALA A 152 -9.50 5.17 1.23
C ALA A 152 -10.74 5.35 0.33
N PRO A 153 -11.32 6.56 0.25
CA PRO A 153 -12.45 6.83 -0.64
C PRO A 153 -12.05 6.70 -2.12
N LEU A 154 -13.06 6.56 -2.97
CA LEU A 154 -12.84 6.68 -4.42
C LEU A 154 -12.49 8.13 -4.77
N GLY A 155 -11.61 8.29 -5.75
CA GLY A 155 -11.21 9.59 -6.25
C GLY A 155 -10.39 9.52 -7.53
N PRO A 156 -9.85 10.65 -8.01
CA PRO A 156 -9.04 10.69 -9.24
C PRO A 156 -7.78 9.81 -9.18
N TRP A 157 -7.33 9.48 -7.99
CA TRP A 157 -6.19 8.59 -7.72
C TRP A 157 -6.52 7.11 -7.84
N THR A 158 -7.81 6.72 -7.90
CA THR A 158 -8.23 5.31 -7.85
C THR A 158 -7.86 4.56 -9.12
N LEU A 159 -7.07 3.51 -8.98
CA LEU A 159 -6.72 2.57 -10.05
C LEU A 159 -7.67 1.37 -10.07
N ALA A 160 -7.97 0.81 -8.90
CA ALA A 160 -8.91 -0.28 -8.72
C ALA A 160 -9.74 -0.05 -7.46
N ALA A 161 -10.96 -0.53 -7.48
CA ALA A 161 -11.93 -0.46 -6.39
C ALA A 161 -12.36 -1.85 -5.95
N THR A 162 -12.93 -1.94 -4.76
CA THR A 162 -13.57 -3.14 -4.21
C THR A 162 -14.78 -2.70 -3.41
N ASP A 163 -15.84 -3.54 -3.37
CA ASP A 163 -17.02 -3.30 -2.55
C ASP A 163 -16.96 -4.13 -1.25
N TYR A 164 -17.13 -3.47 -0.13
CA TYR A 164 -17.35 -4.10 1.19
C TYR A 164 -18.37 -3.31 1.98
N GLY A 165 -19.64 -3.41 1.55
CA GLY A 165 -20.74 -2.60 2.09
C GLY A 165 -20.65 -1.13 1.67
N GLY A 166 -19.93 -0.85 0.63
CA GLY A 166 -19.62 0.42 -0.02
C GLY A 166 -18.28 0.31 -0.74
N GLU A 167 -18.18 0.98 -1.88
CA GLU A 167 -16.95 0.96 -2.67
C GLU A 167 -15.84 1.78 -2.01
N PHE A 168 -14.62 1.26 -2.09
CA PHE A 168 -13.41 1.94 -1.65
C PHE A 168 -12.25 1.73 -2.64
N SER A 169 -11.22 2.56 -2.56
CA SER A 169 -10.02 2.41 -3.37
C SER A 169 -9.20 1.20 -2.91
N ALA A 170 -9.20 0.12 -3.70
CA ALA A 170 -8.36 -1.04 -3.49
C ALA A 170 -6.92 -0.81 -3.95
N ALA A 171 -6.74 0.11 -4.91
CA ALA A 171 -5.42 0.58 -5.35
C ALA A 171 -5.49 2.02 -5.81
N VAL A 172 -4.39 2.75 -5.59
CA VAL A 172 -4.28 4.17 -5.87
C VAL A 172 -2.95 4.51 -6.56
N ARG A 173 -2.92 5.71 -7.21
CA ARG A 173 -1.70 6.31 -7.75
C ARG A 173 -1.71 7.82 -7.56
N HIS A 174 -0.56 8.35 -7.14
CA HIS A 174 -0.26 9.78 -7.17
C HIS A 174 1.19 9.98 -7.66
N GLY A 175 1.35 10.50 -8.87
CA GLY A 175 2.69 10.62 -9.48
C GLY A 175 3.39 9.26 -9.63
N ASN A 176 4.57 9.14 -9.02
CA ASN A 176 5.35 7.91 -8.93
C ASN A 176 4.98 7.02 -7.73
N PHE A 177 4.06 7.46 -6.87
CA PHE A 177 3.56 6.70 -5.73
C PHE A 177 2.36 5.86 -6.14
N HIS A 178 2.45 4.57 -5.85
CA HIS A 178 1.38 3.59 -5.99
C HIS A 178 1.03 3.05 -4.63
N GLY A 179 -0.22 2.64 -4.45
CA GLY A 179 -0.66 1.96 -3.23
C GLY A 179 -1.62 0.83 -3.56
N VAL A 180 -1.55 -0.26 -2.81
CA VAL A 180 -2.51 -1.36 -2.83
C VAL A 180 -2.97 -1.67 -1.41
N GLN A 181 -4.28 -1.77 -1.20
CA GLN A 181 -4.87 -2.06 0.11
C GLN A 181 -4.77 -3.53 0.45
N PHE A 182 -4.78 -4.39 -0.54
CA PHE A 182 -4.60 -5.83 -0.40
C PHE A 182 -3.13 -6.20 -0.21
N HIS A 183 -2.89 -7.45 0.15
CA HIS A 183 -1.55 -8.03 0.28
C HIS A 183 -1.19 -8.75 -1.03
N PRO A 184 -0.42 -8.17 -1.94
CA PRO A 184 -0.09 -8.81 -3.20
C PRO A 184 0.72 -10.10 -3.00
N GLU A 185 1.57 -10.17 -1.97
CA GLU A 185 2.35 -11.37 -1.59
C GLU A 185 1.47 -12.54 -1.10
N ARG A 186 0.18 -12.27 -0.82
CA ARG A 186 -0.83 -13.26 -0.38
C ARG A 186 -1.99 -13.40 -1.36
N SER A 187 -1.93 -12.76 -2.51
CA SER A 187 -3.04 -12.67 -3.47
C SER A 187 -2.84 -13.54 -4.71
N ALA A 188 -2.17 -14.68 -4.55
CA ALA A 188 -1.94 -15.69 -5.60
C ALA A 188 -1.41 -15.07 -6.92
N GLU A 189 -1.97 -15.48 -8.09
CA GLU A 189 -1.51 -14.99 -9.39
C GLU A 189 -1.76 -13.49 -9.61
N PRO A 190 -2.95 -12.92 -9.31
CA PRO A 190 -3.17 -11.47 -9.47
C PRO A 190 -2.20 -10.64 -8.65
N GLY A 191 -1.92 -11.03 -7.40
CA GLY A 191 -0.96 -10.34 -6.55
C GLY A 191 0.48 -10.44 -7.07
N ALA A 192 0.89 -11.64 -7.51
CA ALA A 192 2.20 -11.83 -8.13
C ALA A 192 2.35 -10.99 -9.41
N ARG A 193 1.27 -10.87 -10.21
CA ARG A 193 1.24 -10.02 -11.41
C ARG A 193 1.43 -8.54 -11.05
N VAL A 194 0.74 -8.05 -10.01
CA VAL A 194 0.90 -6.66 -9.53
C VAL A 194 2.34 -6.39 -9.09
N LEU A 195 2.97 -7.31 -8.33
CA LEU A 195 4.37 -7.17 -7.94
C LEU A 195 5.31 -7.20 -9.16
N ALA A 196 5.09 -8.13 -10.11
CA ALA A 196 5.88 -8.18 -11.34
C ALA A 196 5.77 -6.88 -12.14
N ASN A 197 4.55 -6.36 -12.32
CA ASN A 197 4.32 -5.10 -13.01
C ASN A 197 5.00 -3.93 -12.28
N PHE A 198 4.95 -3.89 -10.94
CA PHE A 198 5.66 -2.87 -10.17
C PHE A 198 7.18 -2.92 -10.42
N LEU A 199 7.75 -4.11 -10.57
CA LEU A 199 9.17 -4.27 -10.90
C LEU A 199 9.53 -3.79 -12.32
N GLU A 200 8.55 -3.62 -13.21
CA GLU A 200 8.72 -3.12 -14.57
C GLU A 200 8.45 -1.60 -14.70
N LEU A 201 7.85 -0.95 -13.67
CA LEU A 201 7.61 0.50 -13.69
C LEU A 201 8.93 1.28 -13.72
N CYS A 202 8.93 2.37 -14.47
CA CYS A 202 10.08 3.29 -14.63
C CYS A 202 9.73 4.69 -14.15
#